data_60690c3cf5e9a128e7b7c31e117afaad
#
_entry.id   60690c3cf5e9a128e7b7c31e117afaad
#
_cell.length_a   1.000
_cell.length_b   1.000
_cell.length_c   1.000
_cell.angle_alpha   90.00
_cell.angle_beta   90.00
_cell.angle_gamma   90.00
#
_symmetry.space_group_name_H-M   'P 1'
#
loop_
_entity.id
_entity.type
_entity.pdbx_description
1 polymer ?
#
loop_
_entity_poly.entity_id
_entity_poly.type
_entity_poly.pdbx_seq_one_letter_code
_entity_poly.pdbx_strand_id
1 'polypeptide(L)'
;MIQKKQGQGESHAGPAAVPLVGRDDERMGLGVDALKRAFLDRLVYSQARFPEVATRRDCFQALALTVRDRLLQRWVQTARTYRNKGSRTVCYLSAEFLIGPQLGNNLINLGIFDNARQAMAELGLDLDILLDQEEEPGLGNGGLGRLAACYLDSLATLEIPAIGYGIRYEFGIFTQVIHDGWQAEVTDKWLRAGSPWLIHRPNVAFDIKIGGHTEHQYEASASRRLRVQWIPAKMVRGTAWDMPILGYGVNTPNRLRLWSAEAP
;
A
#
# COMPACT_ATOMS: atom_id res chain seq x y z
N MET A 1 -21.96 20.01 -36.20
CA MET A 1 -22.85 19.80 -35.03
C MET A 1 -22.43 18.48 -34.40
N ILE A 2 -21.61 18.50 -33.36
CA ILE A 2 -21.19 17.31 -32.62
C ILE A 2 -21.93 17.36 -31.28
N GLN A 3 -22.91 16.49 -31.14
CA GLN A 3 -23.63 16.33 -29.85
C GLN A 3 -22.64 15.84 -28.79
N LYS A 4 -22.42 16.66 -27.78
CA LYS A 4 -21.84 16.24 -26.50
C LYS A 4 -22.83 15.26 -25.86
N LYS A 5 -22.50 13.95 -25.84
CA LYS A 5 -23.10 13.04 -24.88
C LYS A 5 -22.61 13.46 -23.49
N GLN A 6 -23.47 14.14 -22.75
CA GLN A 6 -23.34 14.28 -21.31
C GLN A 6 -23.44 12.87 -20.72
N GLY A 7 -22.30 12.37 -20.22
CA GLY A 7 -22.31 11.21 -19.33
C GLY A 7 -23.12 11.59 -18.08
N GLN A 8 -24.29 10.99 -17.92
CA GLN A 8 -25.00 10.99 -16.66
C GLN A 8 -24.10 10.33 -15.62
N GLY A 9 -23.55 11.14 -14.72
CA GLY A 9 -22.91 10.63 -13.53
C GLY A 9 -23.94 9.89 -12.71
N GLU A 10 -23.89 8.57 -12.73
CA GLU A 10 -24.58 7.76 -11.73
C GLU A 10 -24.05 8.20 -10.37
N SER A 11 -24.87 8.91 -9.62
CA SER A 11 -24.64 9.14 -8.21
C SER A 11 -24.69 7.77 -7.52
N HIS A 12 -23.55 7.14 -7.32
CA HIS A 12 -23.48 6.04 -6.38
C HIS A 12 -23.82 6.61 -4.99
N ALA A 13 -25.11 6.60 -4.66
CA ALA A 13 -25.54 6.65 -3.29
C ALA A 13 -24.97 5.37 -2.65
N GLY A 14 -23.78 5.48 -2.05
CA GLY A 14 -23.21 4.41 -1.23
C GLY A 14 -24.23 4.08 -0.13
N PRO A 15 -24.18 2.86 0.44
CA PRO A 15 -25.06 2.49 1.53
C PRO A 15 -25.03 3.59 2.61
N ALA A 16 -26.20 3.86 3.18
CA ALA A 16 -26.36 4.83 4.28
C ALA A 16 -25.24 4.63 5.30
N ALA A 17 -24.69 5.72 5.83
CA ALA A 17 -23.52 5.71 6.70
C ALA A 17 -23.65 4.62 7.76
N VAL A 18 -23.06 3.46 7.50
CA VAL A 18 -22.91 2.40 8.49
C VAL A 18 -22.01 2.99 9.56
N PRO A 19 -22.44 3.04 10.85
CA PRO A 19 -21.55 3.46 11.91
C PRO A 19 -20.29 2.61 11.82
N LEU A 20 -19.12 3.24 11.78
CA LEU A 20 -17.89 2.48 12.04
C LEU A 20 -18.08 1.87 13.43
N VAL A 21 -17.95 0.56 13.51
CA VAL A 21 -17.99 -0.22 14.72
C VAL A 21 -17.33 0.56 15.85
N GLY A 22 -17.97 0.65 17.00
CA GLY A 22 -17.60 1.56 18.07
C GLY A 22 -16.13 1.41 18.50
N ARG A 23 -15.63 2.45 19.16
CA ARG A 23 -14.25 2.50 19.69
C ARG A 23 -13.90 1.36 20.63
N ASP A 24 -14.91 0.63 21.13
CA ASP A 24 -14.81 -0.47 22.10
C ASP A 24 -14.99 -1.86 21.48
N ASP A 25 -14.85 -1.98 20.15
CA ASP A 25 -14.76 -3.29 19.53
C ASP A 25 -13.50 -4.01 20.07
N GLU A 26 -13.72 -5.09 20.81
CA GLU A 26 -12.65 -5.93 21.35
C GLU A 26 -11.61 -6.32 20.31
N ARG A 27 -12.04 -6.42 19.05
CA ARG A 27 -11.19 -6.73 17.91
C ARG A 27 -10.17 -5.61 17.61
N MET A 28 -10.53 -4.33 17.86
CA MET A 28 -9.68 -3.16 17.56
C MET A 28 -8.94 -2.64 18.79
N GLY A 29 -9.12 -3.27 19.95
CA GLY A 29 -8.42 -2.91 21.17
C GLY A 29 -6.90 -2.97 21.00
N LEU A 30 -6.17 -2.09 21.72
CA LEU A 30 -4.72 -1.96 21.65
C LEU A 30 -4.01 -2.72 22.79
N GLY A 31 -4.77 -3.25 23.75
CA GLY A 31 -4.24 -4.00 24.90
C GLY A 31 -3.82 -5.43 24.51
N VAL A 32 -3.06 -6.06 25.42
CA VAL A 32 -2.48 -7.39 25.23
C VAL A 32 -3.53 -8.44 24.88
N ASP A 33 -4.63 -8.52 25.64
CA ASP A 33 -5.67 -9.53 25.42
C ASP A 33 -6.42 -9.33 24.10
N ALA A 34 -6.65 -8.10 23.69
CA ALA A 34 -7.27 -7.79 22.39
C ALA A 34 -6.34 -8.16 21.24
N LEU A 35 -5.03 -7.93 21.40
CA LEU A 35 -4.03 -8.33 20.40
C LEU A 35 -3.92 -9.85 20.28
N LYS A 36 -3.90 -10.59 21.39
CA LYS A 36 -3.90 -12.06 21.38
C LYS A 36 -5.12 -12.63 20.67
N ARG A 37 -6.32 -12.16 21.03
CA ARG A 37 -7.57 -12.63 20.39
C ARG A 37 -7.56 -12.34 18.90
N ALA A 38 -7.26 -11.10 18.51
CA ALA A 38 -7.22 -10.74 17.09
C ALA A 38 -6.17 -11.53 16.30
N PHE A 39 -5.01 -11.80 16.90
CA PHE A 39 -3.97 -12.65 16.30
C PHE A 39 -4.48 -14.08 16.04
N LEU A 40 -5.08 -14.72 17.04
CA LEU A 40 -5.63 -16.07 16.92
C LEU A 40 -6.76 -16.12 15.88
N ASP A 41 -7.66 -15.12 15.87
CA ASP A 41 -8.71 -14.98 14.85
C ASP A 41 -8.11 -14.89 13.44
N ARG A 42 -7.03 -14.11 13.27
CA ARG A 42 -6.34 -13.99 11.97
C ARG A 42 -5.66 -15.28 11.55
N LEU A 43 -5.08 -16.00 12.50
CA LEU A 43 -4.46 -17.29 12.22
C LEU A 43 -5.50 -18.30 11.73
N VAL A 44 -6.63 -18.40 12.43
CA VAL A 44 -7.70 -19.37 12.12
C VAL A 44 -8.52 -18.93 10.90
N TYR A 45 -9.11 -17.73 10.91
CA TYR A 45 -10.12 -17.34 9.94
C TYR A 45 -9.56 -16.68 8.66
N SER A 46 -8.33 -16.18 8.69
CA SER A 46 -7.72 -15.59 7.50
C SER A 46 -6.72 -16.53 6.81
N GLN A 47 -6.13 -17.47 7.55
CA GLN A 47 -5.11 -18.36 7.02
C GLN A 47 -5.46 -19.85 7.11
N ALA A 48 -6.62 -20.18 7.73
CA ALA A 48 -7.05 -21.56 7.97
C ALA A 48 -5.96 -22.41 8.66
N ARG A 49 -5.27 -21.81 9.65
CA ARG A 49 -4.24 -22.45 10.45
C ARG A 49 -4.68 -22.53 11.91
N PHE A 50 -4.40 -23.63 12.59
CA PHE A 50 -4.50 -23.70 14.03
C PHE A 50 -3.10 -23.63 14.66
N PRO A 51 -2.98 -23.16 15.92
CA PRO A 51 -1.69 -22.78 16.50
C PRO A 51 -0.62 -23.89 16.45
N GLU A 52 -1.02 -25.16 16.61
CA GLU A 52 -0.11 -26.29 16.71
C GLU A 52 0.64 -26.63 15.41
N VAL A 53 0.11 -26.19 14.27
CA VAL A 53 0.71 -26.44 12.95
C VAL A 53 1.16 -25.15 12.24
N ALA A 54 0.95 -24.01 12.86
CA ALA A 54 1.31 -22.72 12.28
C ALA A 54 2.82 -22.56 12.18
N THR A 55 3.29 -22.16 11.02
CA THR A 55 4.69 -21.79 10.81
C THR A 55 4.99 -20.39 11.34
N ARG A 56 6.27 -20.03 11.50
CA ARG A 56 6.66 -18.66 11.85
C ARG A 56 6.12 -17.63 10.85
N ARG A 57 6.09 -17.99 9.57
CA ARG A 57 5.53 -17.14 8.50
C ARG A 57 4.02 -16.96 8.66
N ASP A 58 3.26 -18.00 9.02
CA ASP A 58 1.84 -17.89 9.30
C ASP A 58 1.59 -16.96 10.50
N CYS A 59 2.41 -17.10 11.56
CA CYS A 59 2.34 -16.23 12.73
C CYS A 59 2.66 -14.75 12.39
N PHE A 60 3.72 -14.50 11.60
CA PHE A 60 4.01 -13.17 11.09
C PHE A 60 2.81 -12.58 10.34
N GLN A 61 2.25 -13.34 9.40
CA GLN A 61 1.12 -12.90 8.59
C GLN A 61 -0.12 -12.60 9.45
N ALA A 62 -0.41 -13.41 10.46
CA ALA A 62 -1.49 -13.19 11.40
C ALA A 62 -1.29 -11.89 12.21
N LEU A 63 -0.09 -11.68 12.74
CA LEU A 63 0.25 -10.46 13.47
C LEU A 63 0.19 -9.21 12.58
N ALA A 64 0.76 -9.29 11.37
CA ALA A 64 0.73 -8.21 10.41
C ALA A 64 -0.71 -7.82 10.02
N LEU A 65 -1.60 -8.78 9.78
CA LEU A 65 -3.02 -8.54 9.52
C LEU A 65 -3.74 -7.93 10.73
N THR A 66 -3.40 -8.37 11.93
CA THR A 66 -3.91 -7.81 13.19
C THR A 66 -3.54 -6.33 13.35
N VAL A 67 -2.30 -5.98 13.06
CA VAL A 67 -1.80 -4.60 13.06
C VAL A 67 -2.45 -3.79 11.94
N ARG A 68 -2.54 -4.35 10.74
CA ARG A 68 -3.17 -3.71 9.58
C ARG A 68 -4.61 -3.30 9.83
N ASP A 69 -5.41 -4.09 10.52
CA ASP A 69 -6.82 -3.74 10.82
C ASP A 69 -6.90 -2.40 11.56
N ARG A 70 -6.01 -2.16 12.51
CA ARG A 70 -5.91 -0.92 13.28
C ARG A 70 -5.47 0.27 12.43
N LEU A 71 -4.55 0.03 11.49
CA LEU A 71 -4.16 1.02 10.49
C LEU A 71 -5.33 1.39 9.58
N LEU A 72 -6.07 0.40 9.08
CA LEU A 72 -7.19 0.61 8.17
C LEU A 72 -8.35 1.35 8.84
N GLN A 73 -8.61 1.10 10.11
CA GLN A 73 -9.60 1.85 10.88
C GLN A 73 -9.24 3.34 10.90
N ARG A 74 -7.98 3.68 11.25
CA ARG A 74 -7.48 5.06 11.24
C ARG A 74 -7.51 5.66 9.85
N TRP A 75 -7.14 4.88 8.83
CA TRP A 75 -7.12 5.35 7.44
C TRP A 75 -8.51 5.75 6.93
N VAL A 76 -9.53 4.95 7.22
CA VAL A 76 -10.92 5.29 6.86
C VAL A 76 -11.38 6.58 7.55
N GLN A 77 -11.01 6.77 8.82
CA GLN A 77 -11.32 8.00 9.58
C GLN A 77 -10.61 9.23 8.97
N THR A 78 -9.32 9.10 8.65
CA THR A 78 -8.52 10.14 8.00
C THR A 78 -9.10 10.51 6.63
N ALA A 79 -9.43 9.51 5.80
CA ALA A 79 -10.03 9.75 4.49
C ALA A 79 -11.37 10.47 4.57
N ARG A 80 -12.22 10.14 5.57
CA ARG A 80 -13.47 10.88 5.84
C ARG A 80 -13.21 12.33 6.24
N THR A 81 -12.22 12.55 7.10
CA THR A 81 -11.83 13.90 7.53
C THR A 81 -11.36 14.73 6.35
N TYR A 82 -10.50 14.19 5.49
CA TYR A 82 -10.01 14.88 4.29
C TYR A 82 -11.14 15.23 3.32
N ARG A 83 -12.05 14.26 3.11
CA ARG A 83 -13.24 14.49 2.26
C ARG A 83 -14.15 15.59 2.82
N ASN A 84 -14.47 15.54 4.11
CA ASN A 84 -15.39 16.48 4.76
C ASN A 84 -14.82 17.91 4.79
N LYS A 85 -13.50 18.03 4.97
CA LYS A 85 -12.81 19.32 5.00
C LYS A 85 -12.46 19.86 3.59
N GLY A 86 -12.65 19.07 2.52
CA GLY A 86 -12.22 19.43 1.18
C GLY A 86 -10.71 19.71 1.13
N SER A 87 -9.91 18.95 1.88
CA SER A 87 -8.49 19.21 2.07
C SER A 87 -7.72 19.12 0.75
N ARG A 88 -6.80 20.07 0.52
CA ARG A 88 -5.80 19.96 -0.55
C ARG A 88 -4.86 18.79 -0.22
N THR A 89 -4.46 18.05 -1.23
CA THR A 89 -3.61 16.88 -1.09
C THR A 89 -2.30 17.09 -1.82
N VAL A 90 -1.20 16.79 -1.14
CA VAL A 90 0.14 16.72 -1.75
C VAL A 90 0.25 15.41 -2.54
N CYS A 91 0.70 15.49 -3.78
CA CYS A 91 1.01 14.32 -4.61
C CYS A 91 2.53 14.21 -4.74
N TYR A 92 3.11 13.16 -4.17
CA TYR A 92 4.55 12.88 -4.24
C TYR A 92 4.79 11.75 -5.25
N LEU A 93 5.39 12.10 -6.39
CA LEU A 93 5.68 11.15 -7.46
C LEU A 93 7.15 10.71 -7.36
N SER A 94 7.39 9.43 -7.25
CA SER A 94 8.74 8.85 -7.28
C SER A 94 8.73 7.50 -7.97
N ALA A 95 9.82 7.21 -8.70
CA ALA A 95 10.05 5.88 -9.23
C ALA A 95 10.43 4.87 -8.14
N GLU A 96 10.93 5.36 -7.00
CA GLU A 96 11.40 4.53 -5.89
C GLU A 96 10.77 4.96 -4.56
N PHE A 97 10.45 3.99 -3.71
CA PHE A 97 10.04 4.18 -2.32
C PHE A 97 10.70 3.13 -1.44
N LEU A 98 11.87 3.44 -0.88
CA LEU A 98 12.61 2.54 0.02
C LEU A 98 12.03 2.63 1.44
N ILE A 99 10.87 2.01 1.63
CA ILE A 99 10.07 2.12 2.85
C ILE A 99 10.53 1.22 4.00
N GLY A 100 11.28 0.16 3.69
CA GLY A 100 11.71 -0.83 4.68
C GLY A 100 10.60 -1.73 5.21
N PRO A 101 10.90 -2.60 6.19
CA PRO A 101 9.92 -3.44 6.87
C PRO A 101 8.86 -2.60 7.59
N GLN A 102 7.61 -3.06 7.55
CA GLN A 102 6.48 -2.27 8.02
C GLN A 102 5.93 -2.71 9.36
N LEU A 103 6.10 -3.98 9.76
CA LEU A 103 5.49 -4.49 10.99
C LEU A 103 6.02 -3.74 12.22
N GLY A 104 7.33 -3.68 12.40
CA GLY A 104 7.96 -2.98 13.51
C GLY A 104 7.64 -1.49 13.51
N ASN A 105 7.75 -0.84 12.35
CA ASN A 105 7.41 0.56 12.17
C ASN A 105 5.94 0.86 12.57
N ASN A 106 5.01 0.03 12.12
CA ASN A 106 3.60 0.21 12.43
C ASN A 106 3.27 -0.05 13.90
N LEU A 107 3.92 -1.01 14.55
CA LEU A 107 3.78 -1.25 15.99
C LEU A 107 4.22 -0.02 16.81
N ILE A 108 5.34 0.60 16.43
CA ILE A 108 5.85 1.82 17.06
C ILE A 108 4.89 2.99 16.82
N ASN A 109 4.49 3.23 15.57
CA ASN A 109 3.63 4.35 15.22
C ASN A 109 2.21 4.24 15.81
N LEU A 110 1.72 3.01 16.03
CA LEU A 110 0.47 2.74 16.75
C LEU A 110 0.61 2.87 18.27
N GLY A 111 1.84 2.90 18.80
CA GLY A 111 2.12 2.91 20.25
C GLY A 111 1.78 1.58 20.94
N ILE A 112 1.89 0.46 20.23
CA ILE A 112 1.51 -0.87 20.74
C ILE A 112 2.68 -1.89 20.70
N PHE A 113 3.90 -1.42 20.51
CA PHE A 113 5.05 -2.33 20.37
C PHE A 113 5.24 -3.22 21.59
N ASP A 114 5.21 -2.64 22.81
CA ASP A 114 5.37 -3.39 24.07
C ASP A 114 4.19 -4.34 24.32
N ASN A 115 2.95 -3.89 24.05
CA ASN A 115 1.77 -4.73 24.16
C ASN A 115 1.81 -5.90 23.18
N ALA A 116 2.29 -5.69 21.95
CA ALA A 116 2.47 -6.76 20.98
C ALA A 116 3.55 -7.75 21.42
N ARG A 117 4.68 -7.25 21.95
CA ARG A 117 5.75 -8.10 22.50
C ARG A 117 5.22 -8.98 23.63
N GLN A 118 4.49 -8.39 24.56
CA GLN A 118 3.89 -9.14 25.66
C GLN A 118 2.84 -10.14 25.15
N ALA A 119 1.97 -9.74 24.22
CA ALA A 119 0.95 -10.61 23.66
C ALA A 119 1.56 -11.84 22.96
N MET A 120 2.63 -11.65 22.20
CA MET A 120 3.34 -12.75 21.56
C MET A 120 4.05 -13.65 22.59
N ALA A 121 4.72 -13.08 23.58
CA ALA A 121 5.37 -13.84 24.65
C ALA A 121 4.38 -14.72 25.44
N GLU A 122 3.19 -14.21 25.76
CA GLU A 122 2.13 -14.99 26.41
C GLU A 122 1.56 -16.13 25.54
N LEU A 123 1.74 -16.06 24.23
CA LEU A 123 1.41 -17.14 23.27
C LEU A 123 2.61 -18.05 22.98
N GLY A 124 3.73 -17.87 23.68
CA GLY A 124 4.96 -18.67 23.46
C GLY A 124 5.72 -18.29 22.19
N LEU A 125 5.49 -17.10 21.63
CA LEU A 125 6.12 -16.57 20.43
C LEU A 125 7.10 -15.45 20.77
N ASP A 126 8.17 -15.34 19.99
CA ASP A 126 9.12 -14.24 20.07
C ASP A 126 8.83 -13.21 18.98
N LEU A 127 8.56 -11.96 19.38
CA LEU A 127 8.26 -10.87 18.44
C LEU A 127 9.43 -10.59 17.50
N ASP A 128 10.67 -10.64 17.98
CA ASP A 128 11.85 -10.33 17.15
C ASP A 128 12.02 -11.36 16.04
N ILE A 129 11.77 -12.65 16.36
CA ILE A 129 11.74 -13.72 15.35
C ILE A 129 10.62 -13.51 14.32
N LEU A 130 9.47 -12.97 14.74
CA LEU A 130 8.38 -12.65 13.82
C LEU A 130 8.71 -11.44 12.94
N LEU A 131 9.35 -10.41 13.47
CA LEU A 131 9.82 -9.26 12.70
C LEU A 131 10.78 -9.68 11.58
N ASP A 132 11.67 -10.63 11.85
CA ASP A 132 12.63 -11.18 10.88
C ASP A 132 11.96 -11.98 9.74
N GLN A 133 10.66 -12.31 9.85
CA GLN A 133 9.93 -12.98 8.77
C GLN A 133 9.44 -12.01 7.68
N GLU A 134 9.52 -10.71 7.91
CA GLU A 134 9.06 -9.73 6.93
C GLU A 134 10.06 -9.60 5.78
N GLU A 135 9.59 -9.83 4.56
CA GLU A 135 10.37 -9.52 3.36
C GLU A 135 10.30 -8.02 3.11
N GLU A 136 11.46 -7.37 3.02
CA GLU A 136 11.55 -5.95 2.74
C GLU A 136 11.02 -5.64 1.33
N PRO A 137 10.12 -4.66 1.18
CA PRO A 137 9.65 -4.25 -0.14
C PRO A 137 10.79 -3.69 -1.01
N GLY A 138 11.14 -4.41 -2.08
CA GLY A 138 12.22 -4.04 -3.00
C GLY A 138 11.87 -2.89 -3.95
N LEU A 139 11.33 -1.79 -3.41
CA LEU A 139 10.79 -0.65 -4.17
C LEU A 139 11.78 0.51 -4.34
N GLY A 140 13.02 0.33 -3.96
CA GLY A 140 14.05 1.35 -4.08
C GLY A 140 15.43 0.82 -3.68
N ASN A 141 16.48 1.59 -3.95
CA ASN A 141 17.84 1.13 -3.71
C ASN A 141 18.75 2.15 -2.98
N GLY A 142 18.38 3.40 -2.91
CA GLY A 142 19.29 4.42 -2.38
C GLY A 142 18.60 5.70 -1.91
N GLY A 143 19.34 6.81 -1.97
CA GLY A 143 18.91 8.09 -1.42
C GLY A 143 17.61 8.62 -2.00
N LEU A 144 17.34 8.43 -3.30
CA LEU A 144 16.10 8.84 -3.94
C LEU A 144 14.89 8.17 -3.29
N GLY A 145 14.93 6.84 -3.21
CA GLY A 145 13.84 6.04 -2.64
C GLY A 145 13.69 6.26 -1.15
N ARG A 146 14.80 6.41 -0.41
CA ARG A 146 14.75 6.70 1.03
C ARG A 146 14.20 8.09 1.33
N LEU A 147 14.58 9.10 0.53
CA LEU A 147 14.01 10.44 0.66
C LEU A 147 12.49 10.43 0.49
N ALA A 148 11.99 9.76 -0.54
CA ALA A 148 10.56 9.62 -0.79
C ALA A 148 9.83 8.96 0.39
N ALA A 149 10.39 7.89 0.96
CA ALA A 149 9.86 7.22 2.15
C ALA A 149 9.83 8.16 3.36
N CYS A 150 10.91 8.88 3.65
CA CYS A 150 10.99 9.83 4.77
C CYS A 150 9.99 10.98 4.61
N TYR A 151 9.76 11.48 3.39
CA TYR A 151 8.74 12.50 3.15
C TYR A 151 7.33 12.00 3.44
N LEU A 152 7.00 10.77 3.06
CA LEU A 152 5.67 10.20 3.36
C LEU A 152 5.44 10.07 4.87
N ASP A 153 6.43 9.58 5.62
CA ASP A 153 6.38 9.49 7.08
C ASP A 153 6.23 10.86 7.73
N SER A 154 7.02 11.85 7.28
CA SER A 154 6.96 13.21 7.80
C SER A 154 5.62 13.87 7.51
N LEU A 155 5.10 13.74 6.29
CA LEU A 155 3.80 14.29 5.92
C LEU A 155 2.66 13.66 6.73
N ALA A 156 2.73 12.35 7.00
CA ALA A 156 1.75 11.66 7.85
C ALA A 156 1.87 12.14 9.31
N THR A 157 3.09 12.25 9.84
CA THR A 157 3.35 12.72 11.21
C THR A 157 2.91 14.17 11.44
N LEU A 158 3.06 15.04 10.43
CA LEU A 158 2.59 16.41 10.45
C LEU A 158 1.09 16.55 10.08
N GLU A 159 0.39 15.44 9.90
CA GLU A 159 -1.02 15.37 9.52
C GLU A 159 -1.35 16.13 8.23
N ILE A 160 -0.38 16.25 7.32
CA ILE A 160 -0.56 16.85 6.01
C ILE A 160 -1.10 15.80 5.04
N PRO A 161 -2.28 16.06 4.39
CA PRO A 161 -2.85 15.13 3.43
C PRO A 161 -1.91 14.88 2.25
N ALA A 162 -1.49 13.62 2.06
CA ALA A 162 -0.57 13.27 1.00
C ALA A 162 -0.88 11.90 0.37
N ILE A 163 -0.52 11.78 -0.90
CA ILE A 163 -0.51 10.51 -1.64
C ILE A 163 0.84 10.37 -2.34
N GLY A 164 1.58 9.34 -1.99
CA GLY A 164 2.73 8.89 -2.78
C GLY A 164 2.26 8.09 -4.00
N TYR A 165 2.87 8.33 -5.14
CA TYR A 165 2.61 7.58 -6.37
C TYR A 165 3.91 6.95 -6.86
N GLY A 166 3.92 5.63 -7.03
CA GLY A 166 5.10 4.89 -7.46
C GLY A 166 4.77 3.67 -8.30
N ILE A 167 5.78 2.87 -8.55
CA ILE A 167 5.70 1.63 -9.33
C ILE A 167 5.75 0.46 -8.35
N ARG A 168 4.83 -0.49 -8.50
CA ARG A 168 4.89 -1.78 -7.83
C ARG A 168 5.77 -2.71 -8.66
N TYR A 169 7.07 -2.64 -8.45
CA TYR A 169 8.00 -3.53 -9.10
C TYR A 169 7.68 -4.99 -8.74
N GLU A 170 7.64 -5.86 -9.73
CA GLU A 170 7.41 -7.30 -9.54
C GLU A 170 8.59 -7.94 -8.82
N PHE A 171 9.78 -7.50 -9.15
CA PHE A 171 11.03 -7.90 -8.53
C PHE A 171 11.69 -6.68 -7.88
N GLY A 172 12.31 -6.88 -6.72
CA GLY A 172 13.19 -5.89 -6.15
C GLY A 172 14.46 -5.71 -7.00
N ILE A 173 15.38 -4.87 -6.52
CA ILE A 173 16.61 -4.60 -7.27
C ILE A 173 17.41 -5.88 -7.46
N PHE A 174 17.81 -6.53 -6.38
CA PHE A 174 18.38 -7.89 -6.33
C PHE A 174 18.56 -8.32 -4.87
N THR A 175 18.62 -9.62 -4.65
CA THR A 175 19.11 -10.19 -3.40
C THR A 175 20.60 -10.46 -3.55
N GLN A 176 21.40 -9.97 -2.61
CA GLN A 176 22.83 -10.20 -2.57
C GLN A 176 23.14 -11.56 -1.94
N VAL A 177 23.89 -12.39 -2.65
CA VAL A 177 24.45 -13.63 -2.13
C VAL A 177 25.98 -13.60 -2.29
N ILE A 178 26.69 -14.33 -1.43
CA ILE A 178 28.14 -14.50 -1.57
C ILE A 178 28.43 -15.89 -2.10
N HIS A 179 29.10 -15.96 -3.24
CA HIS A 179 29.54 -17.21 -3.84
C HIS A 179 31.06 -17.13 -4.06
N ASP A 180 31.80 -18.07 -3.49
CA ASP A 180 33.27 -18.14 -3.53
C ASP A 180 33.99 -16.83 -3.10
N GLY A 181 33.41 -16.13 -2.13
CA GLY A 181 33.95 -14.84 -1.64
C GLY A 181 33.58 -13.63 -2.48
N TRP A 182 32.81 -13.81 -3.54
CA TRP A 182 32.34 -12.74 -4.43
C TRP A 182 30.84 -12.50 -4.29
N GLN A 183 30.44 -11.25 -4.44
CA GLN A 183 29.03 -10.89 -4.54
C GLN A 183 28.43 -11.49 -5.83
N ALA A 184 27.32 -12.17 -5.67
CA ALA A 184 26.45 -12.60 -6.77
C ALA A 184 25.04 -12.03 -6.56
N GLU A 185 24.44 -11.54 -7.63
CA GLU A 185 23.10 -10.94 -7.61
C GLU A 185 22.08 -11.95 -8.07
N VAL A 186 21.05 -12.17 -7.25
CA VAL A 186 19.93 -13.05 -7.59
C VAL A 186 18.63 -12.27 -7.56
N THR A 187 17.64 -12.73 -8.30
CA THR A 187 16.34 -12.06 -8.39
C THR A 187 15.68 -11.94 -7.02
N ASP A 188 15.40 -10.72 -6.59
CA ASP A 188 14.63 -10.45 -5.38
C ASP A 188 13.12 -10.65 -5.66
N LYS A 189 12.58 -11.73 -5.10
CA LYS A 189 11.16 -12.12 -5.26
C LYS A 189 10.35 -11.70 -4.01
N TRP A 190 10.47 -10.47 -3.59
CA TRP A 190 9.85 -9.93 -2.37
C TRP A 190 8.33 -10.13 -2.28
N LEU A 191 7.64 -10.34 -3.40
CA LEU A 191 6.19 -10.62 -3.46
C LEU A 191 5.84 -12.12 -3.44
N ARG A 192 6.83 -13.01 -3.35
CA ARG A 192 6.61 -14.46 -3.41
C ARG A 192 5.59 -14.97 -2.40
N ALA A 193 5.63 -14.44 -1.18
CA ALA A 193 4.70 -14.83 -0.11
C ALA A 193 3.53 -13.83 0.04
N GLY A 194 3.37 -12.91 -0.91
CA GLY A 194 2.43 -11.78 -0.80
C GLY A 194 2.91 -10.73 0.20
N SER A 195 2.19 -9.61 0.26
CA SER A 195 2.43 -8.55 1.25
C SER A 195 1.15 -8.28 2.03
N PRO A 196 1.16 -8.35 3.36
CA PRO A 196 -0.02 -8.05 4.17
C PRO A 196 -0.42 -6.56 4.07
N TRP A 197 0.48 -5.69 3.65
CA TRP A 197 0.28 -4.24 3.63
C TRP A 197 -0.37 -3.71 2.37
N LEU A 198 -0.25 -4.44 1.25
CA LEU A 198 -0.78 -4.02 -0.05
C LEU A 198 -2.24 -4.40 -0.20
N ILE A 199 -3.05 -3.42 -0.61
CA ILE A 199 -4.48 -3.60 -0.89
C ILE A 199 -4.70 -3.37 -2.37
N HIS A 200 -5.03 -4.43 -3.10
CA HIS A 200 -5.35 -4.33 -4.52
C HIS A 200 -6.64 -3.53 -4.74
N ARG A 201 -6.62 -2.64 -5.73
CA ARG A 201 -7.76 -1.81 -6.14
C ARG A 201 -8.11 -2.05 -7.60
N PRO A 202 -8.71 -3.20 -7.94
CA PRO A 202 -8.97 -3.57 -9.34
C PRO A 202 -9.93 -2.60 -10.05
N ASN A 203 -10.76 -1.88 -9.28
CA ASN A 203 -11.64 -0.84 -9.78
C ASN A 203 -10.93 0.50 -10.09
N VAL A 204 -9.64 0.62 -9.76
CA VAL A 204 -8.80 1.77 -10.07
C VAL A 204 -7.75 1.34 -11.08
N ALA A 205 -8.16 1.32 -12.34
CA ALA A 205 -7.31 0.88 -13.44
C ALA A 205 -7.43 1.85 -14.61
N PHE A 206 -6.33 1.98 -15.37
CA PHE A 206 -6.25 2.84 -16.55
C PHE A 206 -5.52 2.11 -17.66
N ASP A 207 -6.03 2.25 -18.88
CA ASP A 207 -5.34 1.77 -20.08
C ASP A 207 -4.32 2.82 -20.53
N ILE A 208 -3.05 2.44 -20.53
CA ILE A 208 -1.91 3.31 -20.78
C ILE A 208 -1.32 2.98 -22.14
N LYS A 209 -1.22 3.99 -22.99
CA LYS A 209 -0.59 3.90 -24.30
C LYS A 209 0.92 3.99 -24.17
N ILE A 210 1.68 3.11 -24.83
CA ILE A 210 3.13 3.08 -24.73
C ILE A 210 3.76 3.00 -26.13
N GLY A 211 4.84 3.75 -26.32
CA GLY A 211 5.64 3.75 -27.56
C GLY A 211 4.85 4.24 -28.76
N GLY A 212 5.25 3.81 -29.98
CA GLY A 212 4.60 4.19 -31.22
C GLY A 212 5.20 5.43 -31.86
N HIS A 213 4.40 6.12 -32.66
CA HIS A 213 4.82 7.29 -33.46
C HIS A 213 3.71 8.34 -33.49
N THR A 214 4.02 9.52 -34.00
CA THR A 214 3.04 10.59 -34.23
C THR A 214 2.74 10.72 -35.71
N GLU A 215 1.46 10.91 -36.03
CA GLU A 215 1.00 11.30 -37.38
C GLU A 215 0.59 12.76 -37.37
N HIS A 216 0.92 13.45 -38.45
CA HIS A 216 0.66 14.86 -38.61
C HIS A 216 -0.40 15.05 -39.71
N GLN A 217 -1.49 15.70 -39.36
CA GLN A 217 -2.56 16.01 -40.30
C GLN A 217 -2.85 17.51 -40.24
N TYR A 218 -3.10 18.13 -41.39
CA TYR A 218 -3.57 19.51 -41.44
C TYR A 218 -5.08 19.50 -41.63
N GLU A 219 -5.76 20.28 -40.83
CA GLU A 219 -7.22 20.46 -40.99
C GLU A 219 -7.48 21.08 -42.34
N ALA A 220 -8.52 20.60 -43.06
CA ALA A 220 -8.94 21.12 -44.37
C ALA A 220 -9.61 22.53 -44.26
N SER A 221 -9.60 23.13 -43.08
CA SER A 221 -10.14 24.48 -42.83
C SER A 221 -9.18 25.56 -43.29
N ALA A 222 -9.70 26.79 -43.54
CA ALA A 222 -8.89 27.93 -43.97
C ALA A 222 -7.73 28.28 -43.01
N SER A 223 -7.78 27.83 -41.74
CA SER A 223 -6.75 28.03 -40.71
C SER A 223 -5.58 27.06 -40.82
N ARG A 224 -5.66 25.98 -41.65
CA ARG A 224 -4.63 24.93 -41.79
C ARG A 224 -4.01 24.52 -40.45
N ARG A 225 -4.82 24.36 -39.43
CA ARG A 225 -4.32 24.01 -38.08
C ARG A 225 -3.66 22.62 -38.11
N LEU A 226 -2.42 22.53 -37.62
CA LEU A 226 -1.73 21.27 -37.47
C LEU A 226 -2.40 20.46 -36.36
N ARG A 227 -2.81 19.24 -36.67
CA ARG A 227 -3.29 18.24 -35.71
C ARG A 227 -2.25 17.13 -35.62
N VAL A 228 -1.75 16.85 -34.43
CA VAL A 228 -0.83 15.76 -34.16
C VAL A 228 -1.61 14.65 -33.46
N GLN A 229 -1.58 13.46 -34.04
CA GLN A 229 -2.19 12.27 -33.45
C GLN A 229 -1.10 11.30 -33.03
N TRP A 230 -1.15 10.85 -31.80
CA TRP A 230 -0.25 9.80 -31.31
C TRP A 230 -0.86 8.42 -31.58
N ILE A 231 -0.14 7.59 -32.31
CA ILE A 231 -0.47 6.20 -32.61
C ILE A 231 0.39 5.30 -31.70
N PRO A 232 -0.17 4.69 -30.66
CA PRO A 232 0.60 3.88 -29.71
C PRO A 232 1.00 2.55 -30.34
N ALA A 233 2.17 2.04 -29.96
CA ALA A 233 2.62 0.70 -30.36
C ALA A 233 1.91 -0.40 -29.58
N LYS A 234 1.58 -0.14 -28.30
CA LYS A 234 0.87 -1.09 -27.42
C LYS A 234 0.06 -0.39 -26.33
N MET A 235 -0.86 -1.14 -25.77
CA MET A 235 -1.61 -0.74 -24.58
C MET A 235 -1.17 -1.61 -23.40
N VAL A 236 -1.16 -1.04 -22.20
CA VAL A 236 -0.91 -1.75 -20.94
C VAL A 236 -1.94 -1.26 -19.94
N ARG A 237 -2.52 -2.16 -19.18
CA ARG A 237 -3.41 -1.79 -18.09
C ARG A 237 -2.61 -1.55 -16.80
N GLY A 238 -2.67 -0.34 -16.27
CA GLY A 238 -2.13 -0.01 -14.96
C GLY A 238 -3.19 -0.22 -13.89
N THR A 239 -2.92 -1.07 -12.88
CA THR A 239 -3.81 -1.32 -11.74
C THR A 239 -3.19 -0.83 -10.45
N ALA A 240 -4.04 -0.30 -9.55
CA ALA A 240 -3.57 0.35 -8.33
C ALA A 240 -3.49 -0.61 -7.14
N TRP A 241 -2.46 -0.41 -6.32
CA TRP A 241 -2.24 -1.06 -5.03
C TRP A 241 -2.00 0.02 -3.99
N ASP A 242 -2.79 0.02 -2.93
CA ASP A 242 -2.68 1.02 -1.87
C ASP A 242 -2.03 0.44 -0.62
N MET A 243 -1.13 1.21 0.00
CA MET A 243 -0.51 0.93 1.28
C MET A 243 -0.72 2.12 2.21
N PRO A 244 -1.21 1.91 3.46
CA PRO A 244 -1.29 2.97 4.45
C PRO A 244 0.09 3.27 5.03
N ILE A 245 0.44 4.54 5.14
CA ILE A 245 1.66 5.04 5.80
C ILE A 245 1.23 5.86 7.00
N LEU A 246 1.37 5.29 8.19
CA LEU A 246 0.97 5.90 9.44
C LEU A 246 2.06 6.84 9.97
N GLY A 247 1.66 8.05 10.39
CA GLY A 247 2.56 8.98 11.07
C GLY A 247 2.87 8.56 12.51
N TYR A 248 4.02 9.00 13.03
CA TYR A 248 4.47 8.71 14.39
C TYR A 248 3.66 9.50 15.42
N GLY A 249 3.09 8.80 16.40
CA GLY A 249 2.34 9.41 17.51
C GLY A 249 1.03 10.10 17.11
N VAL A 250 0.53 9.91 15.90
CA VAL A 250 -0.70 10.52 15.37
C VAL A 250 -1.65 9.48 14.80
N ASN A 251 -2.90 9.89 14.53
CA ASN A 251 -3.92 9.00 13.97
C ASN A 251 -4.12 9.19 12.46
N THR A 252 -3.09 9.64 11.76
CA THR A 252 -3.18 10.03 10.35
C THR A 252 -2.36 9.10 9.47
N PRO A 253 -2.95 8.07 8.85
CA PRO A 253 -2.34 7.36 7.75
C PRO A 253 -2.57 8.10 6.43
N ASN A 254 -1.49 8.40 5.75
CA ASN A 254 -1.49 8.79 4.35
C ASN A 254 -1.47 7.54 3.44
N ARG A 255 -1.46 7.74 2.14
CA ARG A 255 -1.50 6.66 1.15
C ARG A 255 -0.21 6.62 0.35
N LEU A 256 0.36 5.44 0.19
CA LEU A 256 1.27 5.12 -0.90
C LEU A 256 0.49 4.30 -1.93
N ARG A 257 0.32 4.84 -3.15
CA ARG A 257 -0.30 4.15 -4.28
C ARG A 257 0.76 3.70 -5.26
N LEU A 258 0.84 2.40 -5.44
CA LEU A 258 1.75 1.75 -6.37
C LEU A 258 0.95 1.23 -7.57
N TRP A 259 1.56 1.28 -8.75
CA TRP A 259 0.94 0.82 -9.98
C TRP A 259 1.66 -0.42 -10.51
N SER A 260 0.90 -1.47 -10.79
CA SER A 260 1.38 -2.64 -11.52
C SER A 260 0.88 -2.60 -12.95
N ALA A 261 1.66 -3.18 -13.87
CA ALA A 261 1.30 -3.35 -15.26
C ALA A 261 0.69 -4.74 -15.48
N GLU A 262 -0.44 -4.79 -16.15
CA GLU A 262 -1.15 -6.01 -16.51
C GLU A 262 -1.47 -6.01 -18.01
N ALA A 263 -1.77 -7.18 -18.56
CA ALA A 263 -2.32 -7.26 -19.91
C ALA A 263 -3.68 -6.56 -19.97
N PRO A 264 -4.01 -5.83 -21.04
CA PRO A 264 -5.29 -5.14 -21.18
C PRO A 264 -6.48 -6.08 -21.34
#